data_0ff74510b93c5860ca3c237e018b5107
#
_entry.id   0ff74510b93c5860ca3c237e018b5107
#
_cell.length_a   1.000
_cell.length_b   1.000
_cell.length_c   1.000
_cell.angle_alpha   90.00
_cell.angle_beta   90.00
_cell.angle_gamma   90.00
#
_symmetry.space_group_name_H-M   'P 1'
#
loop_
_entity.id
_entity.type
_entity.pdbx_description
1 polymer ?
#
loop_
_entity_poly.entity_id
_entity_poly.type
_entity_poly.pdbx_seq_one_letter_code
_entity_poly.pdbx_strand_id
1 'polypeptide(L)'
;MANLNIPSTKDRTLDAFKGRMVGGGARPNLFECEMYFPDDAVPTTTSKDDLSDKVRFLVKAAQLPASTVTNIEVPFRGRQLKIAGTRTYAPWTITVINDIDFNIRTAFERWSNLINKHEDNAGLVNPADYQQPMIVRQLGRAAVSGPSPISDASLPVLKMYQFIGAYPTTVGEITLDYGSNDTIEAVSYTHLTLPTTSC
;
A
#
# COMPACT_ATOMS: atom_id res chain seq x y z
N MET A 1 -18.70 -29.04 23.67
CA MET A 1 -18.50 -29.53 22.31
C MET A 1 -19.09 -28.50 21.35
N ALA A 2 -18.27 -27.90 20.50
CA ALA A 2 -18.74 -26.92 19.53
C ALA A 2 -19.60 -27.64 18.47
N ASN A 3 -20.84 -27.17 18.28
CA ASN A 3 -21.75 -27.70 17.28
C ASN A 3 -21.21 -27.31 15.90
N LEU A 4 -20.53 -28.22 15.21
CA LEU A 4 -20.10 -28.06 13.83
C LEU A 4 -21.35 -28.11 12.95
N ASN A 5 -21.89 -26.92 12.63
CA ASN A 5 -22.94 -26.77 11.63
C ASN A 5 -22.33 -27.07 10.25
N ILE A 6 -22.38 -28.33 9.83
CA ILE A 6 -21.91 -28.76 8.51
C ILE A 6 -22.92 -28.23 7.48
N PRO A 7 -22.54 -27.29 6.61
CA PRO A 7 -23.46 -26.76 5.62
C PRO A 7 -23.93 -27.87 4.68
N SER A 8 -25.24 -27.86 4.37
CA SER A 8 -25.88 -28.87 3.52
C SER A 8 -25.19 -28.92 2.15
N THR A 9 -25.13 -30.10 1.54
CA THR A 9 -24.53 -30.33 0.20
C THR A 9 -25.15 -29.50 -0.91
N LYS A 10 -26.38 -28.98 -0.72
CA LYS A 10 -27.06 -28.07 -1.65
C LYS A 10 -26.37 -26.73 -1.83
N ASP A 11 -25.60 -26.26 -0.82
CA ASP A 11 -24.88 -24.98 -0.87
C ASP A 11 -23.54 -25.04 -1.62
N ARG A 12 -23.16 -26.22 -2.17
CA ARG A 12 -21.90 -26.42 -2.87
C ARG A 12 -22.05 -26.53 -4.40
N THR A 13 -23.17 -26.02 -4.94
CA THR A 13 -23.40 -26.01 -6.39
C THR A 13 -22.68 -24.82 -7.04
N LEU A 14 -22.36 -24.95 -8.34
CA LEU A 14 -21.77 -23.86 -9.14
C LEU A 14 -22.67 -22.61 -9.14
N ASP A 15 -23.99 -22.79 -9.12
CA ASP A 15 -24.94 -21.67 -9.10
C ASP A 15 -24.95 -20.95 -7.77
N ALA A 16 -24.81 -21.68 -6.65
CA ALA A 16 -24.62 -21.07 -5.33
C ALA A 16 -23.30 -20.29 -5.26
N PHE A 17 -22.23 -20.81 -5.86
CA PHE A 17 -20.94 -20.09 -5.97
C PHE A 17 -21.08 -18.82 -6.80
N LYS A 18 -21.71 -18.87 -7.98
CA LYS A 18 -21.95 -17.70 -8.83
C LYS A 18 -22.81 -16.64 -8.11
N GLY A 19 -23.86 -17.08 -7.39
CA GLY A 19 -24.74 -16.20 -6.62
C GLY A 19 -24.03 -15.47 -5.48
N ARG A 20 -22.95 -16.06 -4.92
CA ARG A 20 -22.14 -15.43 -3.86
C ARG A 20 -21.03 -14.52 -4.41
N MET A 21 -20.63 -14.68 -5.68
CA MET A 21 -19.66 -13.84 -6.36
C MET A 21 -20.31 -12.67 -7.11
N VAL A 22 -21.13 -11.91 -6.41
CA VAL A 22 -21.77 -10.71 -7.00
C VAL A 22 -20.67 -9.73 -7.43
N GLY A 23 -20.74 -9.25 -8.68
CA GLY A 23 -19.74 -8.33 -9.25
C GLY A 23 -18.41 -8.96 -9.69
N GLY A 24 -18.25 -10.29 -9.58
CA GLY A 24 -17.07 -11.02 -10.08
C GLY A 24 -15.84 -10.93 -9.19
N GLY A 25 -15.97 -10.51 -7.92
CA GLY A 25 -14.88 -10.40 -6.95
C GLY A 25 -14.02 -9.14 -7.11
N ALA A 26 -13.20 -8.87 -6.10
CA ALA A 26 -12.24 -7.77 -6.12
C ALA A 26 -11.09 -8.07 -7.11
N ARG A 27 -10.69 -7.07 -7.88
CA ARG A 27 -9.62 -7.20 -8.87
C ARG A 27 -8.35 -6.51 -8.41
N PRO A 28 -7.19 -7.17 -8.44
CA PRO A 28 -5.94 -6.58 -7.93
C PRO A 28 -5.42 -5.40 -8.78
N ASN A 29 -5.86 -5.27 -10.02
CA ASN A 29 -5.47 -4.17 -10.91
C ASN A 29 -6.31 -2.90 -10.74
N LEU A 30 -7.36 -2.94 -9.90
CA LEU A 30 -8.18 -1.78 -9.59
C LEU A 30 -7.82 -1.26 -8.19
N PHE A 31 -6.83 -0.40 -8.15
CA PHE A 31 -6.38 0.24 -6.91
C PHE A 31 -5.90 1.66 -7.18
N GLU A 32 -5.84 2.43 -6.15
CA GLU A 32 -5.37 3.80 -6.12
C GLU A 32 -4.51 4.00 -4.88
N CYS A 33 -3.42 4.73 -5.03
CA CYS A 33 -2.49 5.01 -3.96
C CYS A 33 -2.27 6.51 -3.85
N GLU A 34 -2.54 7.09 -2.68
CA GLU A 34 -2.26 8.48 -2.37
C GLU A 34 -1.13 8.56 -1.37
N MET A 35 -0.18 9.42 -1.66
CA MET A 35 0.97 9.67 -0.80
C MET A 35 1.12 11.16 -0.56
N TYR A 36 1.44 11.50 0.67
CA TYR A 36 1.73 12.86 1.07
C TYR A 36 3.23 12.96 1.41
N PHE A 37 3.84 14.08 1.04
CA PHE A 37 5.24 14.34 1.29
C PHE A 37 5.40 15.49 2.30
N PRO A 38 6.46 15.49 3.13
CA PRO A 38 6.82 16.66 3.91
C PRO A 38 7.12 17.84 3.00
N ASP A 39 6.84 19.07 3.44
CA ASP A 39 7.02 20.27 2.62
C ASP A 39 8.47 20.44 2.16
N ASP A 40 9.43 20.15 3.02
CA ASP A 40 10.86 20.26 2.74
C ASP A 40 11.38 19.15 1.79
N ALA A 41 10.63 18.06 1.61
CA ALA A 41 10.97 16.99 0.68
C ALA A 41 10.54 17.28 -0.77
N VAL A 42 9.59 18.21 -0.97
CA VAL A 42 9.06 18.54 -2.29
C VAL A 42 10.14 19.27 -3.11
N PRO A 43 10.42 18.83 -4.36
CA PRO A 43 11.30 19.56 -5.25
C PRO A 43 10.75 20.96 -5.55
N THR A 44 11.64 21.94 -5.69
CA THR A 44 11.26 23.33 -6.04
C THR A 44 10.64 23.48 -7.43
N THR A 45 10.76 22.46 -8.26
CA THR A 45 10.25 22.41 -9.63
C THR A 45 8.78 22.00 -9.74
N THR A 46 8.20 21.49 -8.65
CA THR A 46 6.81 20.99 -8.64
C THR A 46 6.10 21.41 -7.37
N SER A 47 4.77 21.44 -7.39
CA SER A 47 3.97 21.65 -6.18
C SER A 47 3.74 20.33 -5.44
N LYS A 48 3.37 20.44 -4.15
CA LYS A 48 3.03 19.25 -3.33
C LYS A 48 1.84 18.49 -3.88
N ASP A 49 0.83 19.21 -4.36
CA ASP A 49 -0.39 18.63 -4.92
C ASP A 49 -0.10 17.93 -6.24
N ASP A 50 0.66 18.55 -7.14
CA ASP A 50 1.08 17.93 -8.41
C ASP A 50 1.92 16.67 -8.17
N LEU A 51 2.78 16.66 -7.15
CA LEU A 51 3.59 15.50 -6.81
C LEU A 51 2.72 14.35 -6.30
N SER A 52 1.76 14.65 -5.43
CA SER A 52 0.81 13.66 -4.92
C SER A 52 -0.07 13.08 -6.02
N ASP A 53 -0.54 13.91 -6.94
CA ASP A 53 -1.30 13.47 -8.12
C ASP A 53 -0.44 12.63 -9.06
N LYS A 54 0.81 13.03 -9.33
CA LYS A 54 1.74 12.22 -10.14
C LYS A 54 1.93 10.82 -9.54
N VAL A 55 2.16 10.72 -8.24
CA VAL A 55 2.31 9.43 -7.55
C VAL A 55 1.08 8.57 -7.73
N ARG A 56 -0.11 9.14 -7.57
CA ARG A 56 -1.39 8.45 -7.73
C ARG A 56 -1.52 7.72 -9.07
N PHE A 57 -1.03 8.32 -10.16
CA PHE A 57 -1.06 7.73 -11.50
C PHE A 57 0.14 6.85 -11.83
N LEU A 58 1.31 7.10 -11.24
CA LEU A 58 2.55 6.42 -11.59
C LEU A 58 2.86 5.20 -10.69
N VAL A 59 2.06 4.94 -9.65
CA VAL A 59 2.20 3.71 -8.85
C VAL A 59 1.77 2.50 -9.69
N LYS A 60 2.75 1.68 -10.06
CA LYS A 60 2.56 0.44 -10.82
C LYS A 60 2.07 -0.70 -9.94
N ALA A 61 2.57 -0.81 -8.72
CA ALA A 61 2.22 -1.86 -7.79
C ALA A 61 2.30 -1.37 -6.34
N ALA A 62 1.39 -1.87 -5.50
CA ALA A 62 1.39 -1.63 -4.07
C ALA A 62 1.09 -2.94 -3.34
N GLN A 63 1.92 -3.31 -2.37
CA GLN A 63 1.68 -4.47 -1.52
C GLN A 63 1.05 -4.01 -0.21
N LEU A 64 -0.09 -4.58 0.14
CA LEU A 64 -0.66 -4.35 1.48
C LEU A 64 0.16 -5.16 2.50
N PRO A 65 0.64 -4.53 3.59
CA PRO A 65 1.50 -5.20 4.55
C PRO A 65 0.78 -6.33 5.26
N ALA A 66 1.49 -7.45 5.44
CA ALA A 66 1.00 -8.55 6.24
C ALA A 66 0.98 -8.19 7.73
N SER A 67 -0.04 -8.67 8.43
CA SER A 67 -0.19 -8.55 9.88
C SER A 67 0.02 -9.92 10.51
N THR A 68 0.96 -10.04 11.43
CA THR A 68 1.28 -11.28 12.13
C THR A 68 1.08 -11.11 13.62
N VAL A 69 0.35 -12.04 14.24
CA VAL A 69 0.22 -12.14 15.69
C VAL A 69 1.17 -13.23 16.17
N THR A 70 2.11 -12.87 17.02
CA THR A 70 3.05 -13.83 17.60
C THR A 70 2.36 -14.73 18.63
N ASN A 71 2.90 -15.92 18.87
CA ASN A 71 2.43 -16.81 19.91
C ASN A 71 3.32 -16.68 21.16
N ILE A 72 2.70 -16.61 22.32
CA ILE A 72 3.37 -16.77 23.60
C ILE A 72 3.19 -18.23 24.01
N GLU A 73 4.29 -18.94 24.20
CA GLU A 73 4.27 -20.35 24.59
C GLU A 73 4.49 -20.46 26.10
N VAL A 74 3.48 -20.95 26.79
CA VAL A 74 3.53 -21.22 28.27
C VAL A 74 3.68 -22.71 28.46
N PRO A 75 4.82 -23.20 28.99
CA PRO A 75 5.01 -24.61 29.28
C PRO A 75 4.21 -25.04 30.51
N PHE A 76 3.45 -26.12 30.40
CA PHE A 76 2.73 -26.73 31.50
C PHE A 76 2.79 -28.26 31.43
N ARG A 77 3.45 -28.87 32.39
CA ARG A 77 3.54 -30.34 32.60
C ARG A 77 3.82 -31.15 31.32
N GLY A 78 4.85 -30.72 30.53
CA GLY A 78 5.26 -31.39 29.29
C GLY A 78 4.41 -31.04 28.07
N ARG A 79 3.49 -30.09 28.19
CA ARG A 79 2.71 -29.51 27.07
C ARG A 79 2.92 -28.02 27.01
N GLN A 80 2.80 -27.46 25.81
CA GLN A 80 2.85 -26.01 25.58
C GLN A 80 1.43 -25.49 25.32
N LEU A 81 1.01 -24.49 26.10
CA LEU A 81 -0.17 -23.71 25.85
C LEU A 81 0.21 -22.51 25.01
N LYS A 82 -0.45 -22.31 23.87
CA LYS A 82 -0.22 -21.17 22.98
C LYS A 82 -1.25 -20.09 23.25
N ILE A 83 -0.76 -18.90 23.60
CA ILE A 83 -1.57 -17.70 23.84
C ILE A 83 -1.20 -16.68 22.78
N ALA A 84 -2.17 -15.87 22.32
CA ALA A 84 -1.92 -14.80 21.39
C ALA A 84 -1.04 -13.71 22.03
N GLY A 85 0.04 -13.34 21.32
CA GLY A 85 0.98 -12.30 21.72
C GLY A 85 0.79 -11.00 20.97
N THR A 86 1.87 -10.26 20.75
CA THR A 86 1.89 -8.96 20.11
C THR A 86 1.67 -9.06 18.60
N ARG A 87 0.94 -8.10 18.06
CA ARG A 87 0.77 -7.96 16.60
C ARG A 87 1.91 -7.13 16.00
N THR A 88 2.49 -7.63 14.93
CA THR A 88 3.51 -6.95 14.13
C THR A 88 3.03 -6.78 12.71
N TYR A 89 3.52 -5.75 12.04
CA TYR A 89 3.20 -5.45 10.65
C TYR A 89 4.48 -5.49 9.82
N ALA A 90 4.38 -6.05 8.62
CA ALA A 90 5.47 -5.98 7.65
C ALA A 90 5.60 -4.55 7.09
N PRO A 91 6.80 -4.15 6.63
CA PRO A 91 6.96 -2.91 5.91
C PRO A 91 6.06 -2.84 4.67
N TRP A 92 5.62 -1.64 4.33
CA TRP A 92 4.81 -1.40 3.14
C TRP A 92 5.70 -1.05 1.95
N THR A 93 5.57 -1.77 0.85
CA THR A 93 6.36 -1.55 -0.37
C THR A 93 5.46 -1.16 -1.52
N ILE A 94 5.88 -0.14 -2.25
CA ILE A 94 5.27 0.31 -3.50
C ILE A 94 6.31 0.30 -4.61
N THR A 95 5.85 0.11 -5.84
CA THR A 95 6.67 0.27 -7.04
C THR A 95 6.10 1.41 -7.87
N VAL A 96 6.92 2.40 -8.15
CA VAL A 96 6.55 3.61 -8.89
C VAL A 96 7.32 3.66 -10.20
N ILE A 97 6.65 4.04 -11.27
CA ILE A 97 7.27 4.31 -12.57
C ILE A 97 8.00 5.64 -12.47
N ASN A 98 9.26 5.67 -12.88
CA ASN A 98 10.00 6.92 -12.94
C ASN A 98 9.54 7.77 -14.14
N ASP A 99 9.30 9.02 -13.84
CA ASP A 99 9.03 10.06 -14.84
C ASP A 99 10.34 10.68 -15.32
N ILE A 100 10.35 11.28 -16.52
CA ILE A 100 11.52 11.95 -17.11
C ILE A 100 12.05 13.07 -16.21
N ASP A 101 11.17 13.73 -15.47
CA ASP A 101 11.52 14.81 -14.52
C ASP A 101 12.16 14.30 -13.23
N PHE A 102 12.08 13.02 -12.93
CA PHE A 102 12.57 12.39 -11.69
C PHE A 102 12.06 13.07 -10.39
N ASN A 103 10.95 13.80 -10.46
CA ASN A 103 10.44 14.56 -9.32
C ASN A 103 10.09 13.66 -8.13
N ILE A 104 9.46 12.51 -8.38
CA ILE A 104 9.09 11.55 -7.33
C ILE A 104 10.34 10.96 -6.67
N ARG A 105 11.31 10.54 -7.48
CA ARG A 105 12.58 10.01 -6.97
C ARG A 105 13.32 11.04 -6.12
N THR A 106 13.44 12.26 -6.63
CA THR A 106 14.06 13.38 -5.91
C THR A 106 13.35 13.69 -4.59
N ALA A 107 12.02 13.60 -4.56
CA ALA A 107 11.25 13.79 -3.34
C ALA A 107 11.57 12.71 -2.29
N PHE A 108 11.66 11.45 -2.67
CA PHE A 108 12.03 10.38 -1.76
C PHE A 108 13.48 10.49 -1.26
N GLU A 109 14.41 10.88 -2.11
CA GLU A 109 15.81 11.11 -1.72
C GLU A 109 15.92 12.29 -0.75
N ARG A 110 15.23 13.40 -1.02
CA ARG A 110 15.16 14.52 -0.09
C ARG A 110 14.51 14.12 1.22
N TRP A 111 13.40 13.37 1.18
CA TRP A 111 12.76 12.89 2.40
C TRP A 111 13.68 12.01 3.24
N SER A 112 14.41 11.09 2.62
CA SER A 112 15.41 10.29 3.30
C SER A 112 16.51 11.15 3.93
N ASN A 113 16.96 12.19 3.22
CA ASN A 113 17.96 13.15 3.73
C ASN A 113 17.42 14.02 4.88
N LEU A 114 16.12 14.35 4.91
CA LEU A 114 15.52 15.06 6.04
C LEU A 114 15.52 14.22 7.31
N ILE A 115 15.36 12.91 7.17
CA ILE A 115 15.40 11.97 8.30
C ILE A 115 16.80 11.80 8.80
N ASN A 116 17.77 11.62 7.89
CA ASN A 116 19.19 11.48 8.22
C ASN A 116 20.06 11.92 7.03
N LYS A 117 20.70 13.07 7.18
CA LYS A 117 21.65 13.58 6.18
C LYS A 117 22.88 12.72 6.13
N HIS A 118 23.32 12.41 4.89
CA HIS A 118 24.48 11.64 4.63
C HIS A 118 25.85 12.34 4.86
N GLU A 119 25.86 13.65 4.97
CA GLU A 119 27.09 14.42 5.18
C GLU A 119 27.52 14.46 6.65
N ASP A 120 26.55 14.69 7.55
CA ASP A 120 26.81 14.95 8.97
C ASP A 120 25.98 14.13 9.94
N ASN A 121 25.15 13.21 9.42
CA ASN A 121 24.16 12.43 10.17
C ASN A 121 23.18 13.27 10.99
N ALA A 122 23.03 14.56 10.68
CA ALA A 122 22.00 15.39 11.26
C ALA A 122 20.65 15.13 10.59
N GLY A 123 19.57 15.21 11.34
CA GLY A 123 18.22 14.99 10.82
C GLY A 123 17.14 15.55 11.72
N LEU A 124 15.88 15.44 11.28
CA LEU A 124 14.73 15.86 12.07
C LEU A 124 14.54 14.94 13.28
N VAL A 125 14.55 15.55 14.46
CA VAL A 125 14.43 14.80 15.73
C VAL A 125 12.98 14.45 16.04
N ASN A 126 12.04 15.30 15.62
CA ASN A 126 10.62 15.11 15.91
C ASN A 126 9.97 14.24 14.81
N PRO A 127 9.43 13.06 15.14
CA PRO A 127 8.77 12.20 14.17
C PRO A 127 7.60 12.86 13.42
N ALA A 128 6.90 13.80 14.04
CA ALA A 128 5.78 14.49 13.41
C ALA A 128 6.19 15.32 12.18
N ASP A 129 7.45 15.73 12.08
CA ASP A 129 7.94 16.59 11.01
C ASP A 129 8.30 15.80 9.75
N TYR A 130 8.66 14.48 9.89
CA TYR A 130 9.00 13.65 8.75
C TYR A 130 8.01 12.53 8.46
N GLN A 131 7.10 12.21 9.38
CA GLN A 131 6.08 11.18 9.16
C GLN A 131 4.88 11.78 8.43
N GLN A 132 4.39 11.05 7.42
CA GLN A 132 3.23 11.47 6.64
C GLN A 132 2.19 10.35 6.55
N PRO A 133 0.89 10.69 6.41
CA PRO A 133 -0.14 9.69 6.15
C PRO A 133 -0.07 9.22 4.69
N MET A 134 -0.46 7.97 4.45
CA MET A 134 -0.60 7.40 3.12
C MET A 134 -1.88 6.60 3.04
N ILE A 135 -2.50 6.54 1.87
CA ILE A 135 -3.80 5.89 1.67
C ILE A 135 -3.72 4.98 0.45
N VAL A 136 -4.21 3.75 0.61
CA VAL A 136 -4.42 2.82 -0.50
C VAL A 136 -5.90 2.46 -0.56
N ARG A 137 -6.52 2.69 -1.72
CA ARG A 137 -7.91 2.33 -1.99
C ARG A 137 -7.97 1.19 -2.98
N GLN A 138 -8.70 0.16 -2.65
CA GLN A 138 -9.08 -0.87 -3.59
C GLN A 138 -10.43 -0.50 -4.20
N LEU A 139 -10.46 -0.46 -5.53
CA LEU A 139 -11.59 -0.01 -6.30
C LEU A 139 -12.38 -1.19 -6.86
N GLY A 140 -13.68 -1.02 -6.99
CA GLY A 140 -14.57 -1.95 -7.66
C GLY A 140 -14.76 -1.58 -9.12
N ARG A 141 -15.42 -2.46 -9.88
CA ARG A 141 -15.89 -2.12 -11.22
C ARG A 141 -17.06 -1.16 -11.12
N ALA A 142 -17.08 -0.14 -11.96
CA ALA A 142 -18.28 0.67 -12.13
C ALA A 142 -19.44 -0.22 -12.63
N ALA A 143 -20.56 -0.22 -11.93
CA ALA A 143 -21.79 -0.82 -12.42
C ALA A 143 -22.43 0.17 -13.38
N VAL A 144 -22.37 -0.11 -14.68
CA VAL A 144 -23.09 0.67 -15.69
C VAL A 144 -24.52 0.12 -15.75
N SER A 145 -25.48 0.86 -15.21
CA SER A 145 -26.90 0.57 -15.37
C SER A 145 -27.43 1.44 -16.51
N GLY A 146 -27.46 0.90 -17.75
CA GLY A 146 -28.06 1.56 -18.91
C GLY A 146 -27.05 2.05 -19.98
N PRO A 147 -27.55 2.59 -21.09
CA PRO A 147 -26.76 2.98 -22.27
C PRO A 147 -26.08 4.35 -22.14
N SER A 148 -25.95 4.90 -20.96
CA SER A 148 -25.25 6.17 -20.75
C SER A 148 -23.73 6.01 -20.92
N PRO A 149 -23.07 6.89 -21.67
CA PRO A 149 -21.62 6.91 -21.73
C PRO A 149 -21.06 7.13 -20.32
N ILE A 150 -20.02 6.38 -19.97
CA ILE A 150 -19.31 6.51 -18.70
C ILE A 150 -18.56 7.85 -18.74
N SER A 151 -19.25 8.93 -18.39
CA SER A 151 -18.62 10.19 -18.11
C SER A 151 -18.36 10.24 -16.60
N ASP A 152 -17.10 10.23 -16.20
CA ASP A 152 -16.66 10.48 -14.82
C ASP A 152 -17.24 9.59 -13.72
N ALA A 153 -17.51 8.33 -14.02
CA ALA A 153 -17.94 7.38 -13.00
C ALA A 153 -16.75 7.08 -12.08
N SER A 154 -16.70 7.74 -10.93
CA SER A 154 -15.79 7.38 -9.85
C SER A 154 -16.01 5.90 -9.51
N LEU A 155 -14.95 5.10 -9.65
CA LEU A 155 -15.00 3.69 -9.30
C LEU A 155 -15.37 3.56 -7.81
N PRO A 156 -16.31 2.68 -7.44
CA PRO A 156 -16.69 2.52 -6.05
C PRO A 156 -15.50 2.00 -5.23
N VAL A 157 -15.21 2.66 -4.12
CA VAL A 157 -14.18 2.21 -3.19
C VAL A 157 -14.71 1.00 -2.43
N LEU A 158 -14.08 -0.16 -2.62
CA LEU A 158 -14.44 -1.39 -1.91
C LEU A 158 -13.83 -1.42 -0.52
N LYS A 159 -12.59 -0.99 -0.41
CA LYS A 159 -11.87 -0.94 0.86
C LYS A 159 -10.77 0.11 0.82
N MET A 160 -10.59 0.80 1.94
CA MET A 160 -9.53 1.80 2.12
C MET A 160 -8.62 1.37 3.26
N TYR A 161 -7.32 1.52 3.04
CA TYR A 161 -6.28 1.32 4.05
C TYR A 161 -5.54 2.63 4.24
N GLN A 162 -5.50 3.09 5.46
CA GLN A 162 -4.74 4.27 5.84
C GLN A 162 -3.51 3.86 6.64
N PHE A 163 -2.37 4.39 6.26
CA PHE A 163 -1.11 4.22 6.97
C PHE A 163 -0.79 5.53 7.68
N ILE A 164 -0.60 5.45 8.99
CA ILE A 164 -0.28 6.61 9.82
C ILE A 164 1.19 6.55 10.19
N GLY A 165 1.86 7.69 10.18
CA GLY A 165 3.26 7.78 10.56
C GLY A 165 4.20 7.07 9.58
N ALA A 166 3.89 7.09 8.29
CA ALA A 166 4.71 6.48 7.27
C ALA A 166 5.94 7.34 6.96
N TYR A 167 7.09 6.69 6.79
CA TYR A 167 8.32 7.31 6.31
C TYR A 167 9.16 6.30 5.51
N PRO A 168 9.96 6.74 4.53
CA PRO A 168 10.75 5.85 3.69
C PRO A 168 11.92 5.26 4.50
N THR A 169 12.06 3.95 4.46
CA THR A 169 13.19 3.22 5.03
C THR A 169 14.18 2.79 3.97
N THR A 170 13.69 2.56 2.75
CA THR A 170 14.53 2.14 1.63
C THR A 170 14.06 2.83 0.36
N VAL A 171 14.99 3.51 -0.29
CA VAL A 171 14.86 4.03 -1.65
C VAL A 171 15.55 3.02 -2.56
N GLY A 172 14.79 2.31 -3.39
CA GLY A 172 15.29 1.20 -4.20
C GLY A 172 16.35 1.63 -5.21
N GLU A 173 17.14 0.67 -5.64
CA GLU A 173 18.16 0.86 -6.69
C GLU A 173 17.52 1.04 -8.08
N ILE A 174 18.25 1.70 -8.95
CA ILE A 174 17.94 1.85 -10.36
C ILE A 174 18.98 1.04 -11.13
N THR A 175 18.53 0.03 -11.87
CA THR A 175 19.41 -0.75 -12.74
C THR A 175 19.44 -0.13 -14.13
N LEU A 176 20.60 0.36 -14.54
CA LEU A 176 20.83 0.91 -15.87
C LEU A 176 21.57 -0.10 -16.73
N ASP A 177 21.02 -0.45 -17.89
CA ASP A 177 21.59 -1.41 -18.82
C ASP A 177 21.33 -0.98 -20.26
N TYR A 178 22.39 -0.87 -21.06
CA TYR A 178 22.30 -0.53 -22.50
C TYR A 178 21.53 -1.59 -23.33
N GLY A 179 21.42 -2.81 -22.83
CA GLY A 179 20.66 -3.88 -23.49
C GLY A 179 19.15 -3.81 -23.26
N SER A 180 18.69 -3.01 -22.31
CA SER A 180 17.28 -2.86 -21.96
C SER A 180 16.61 -1.84 -22.88
N ASN A 181 16.14 -2.29 -24.04
CA ASN A 181 15.36 -1.47 -24.97
C ASN A 181 13.87 -1.63 -24.69
N ASP A 182 13.09 -0.57 -24.91
CA ASP A 182 11.61 -0.54 -24.85
C ASP A 182 11.03 -0.91 -23.46
N THR A 183 11.77 -0.67 -22.38
CA THR A 183 11.29 -0.86 -21.01
C THR A 183 11.24 0.46 -20.25
N ILE A 184 10.16 0.64 -19.47
CA ILE A 184 10.02 1.81 -18.59
C ILE A 184 10.56 1.44 -17.23
N GLU A 185 11.41 2.31 -16.70
CA GLU A 185 12.03 2.15 -15.39
C GLU A 185 10.99 2.26 -14.27
N ALA A 186 11.06 1.32 -13.32
CA ALA A 186 10.21 1.34 -12.15
C ALA A 186 11.01 0.99 -10.90
N VAL A 187 10.85 1.78 -9.84
CA VAL A 187 11.62 1.67 -8.60
C VAL A 187 10.73 1.31 -7.43
N SER A 188 11.23 0.46 -6.55
CA SER A 188 10.54 0.08 -5.33
C SER A 188 10.96 0.95 -4.16
N TYR A 189 9.97 1.44 -3.42
CA TYR A 189 10.14 2.22 -2.20
C TYR A 189 9.49 1.48 -1.04
N THR A 190 10.25 1.32 0.04
CA THR A 190 9.75 0.64 1.25
C THR A 190 9.57 1.64 2.38
N HIS A 191 8.44 1.53 3.08
CA HIS A 191 8.07 2.41 4.17
C HIS A 191 7.79 1.60 5.43
N LEU A 192 8.16 2.15 6.58
CA LEU A 192 7.70 1.65 7.87
C LEU A 192 6.42 2.40 8.26
N THR A 193 5.39 1.67 8.64
CA THR A 193 4.07 2.23 8.96
C THR A 193 3.38 1.43 10.04
N LEU A 194 2.43 2.07 10.72
CA LEU A 194 1.41 1.40 11.52
C LEU A 194 0.10 1.43 10.72
N PRO A 195 -0.28 0.35 10.01
CA PRO A 195 -1.51 0.36 9.24
C PRO A 195 -2.71 0.42 10.17
N THR A 196 -3.57 1.40 9.93
CA THR A 196 -4.90 1.47 10.52
C THR A 196 -5.91 1.16 9.42
N THR A 197 -6.81 0.22 9.68
CA THR A 197 -7.91 -0.07 8.76
C THR A 197 -9.03 0.88 9.11
N SER A 198 -9.38 1.79 8.21
CA SER A 198 -10.68 2.45 8.25
C SER A 198 -11.64 1.69 7.33
N CYS A 199 -12.79 1.36 7.85
CA CYS A 199 -13.89 0.77 7.08
C CYS A 199 -14.54 1.82 6.19
#